data_ddc65fe7563cfcc6f93bfd5f0c7a7a21
#
_entry.id   ddc65fe7563cfcc6f93bfd5f0c7a7a21
#
_cell.length_a   1.000
_cell.length_b   1.000
_cell.length_c   1.000
_cell.angle_alpha   90.00
_cell.angle_beta   90.00
_cell.angle_gamma   90.00
#
_symmetry.space_group_name_H-M   'P 1'
#
loop_
_entity.id
_entity.type
_entity.pdbx_description
1 polymer ?
#
loop_
_entity_poly.entity_id
_entity_poly.type
_entity_poly.pdbx_seq_one_letter_code
_entity_poly.pdbx_strand_id
1 'polypeptide(L)'
;EEVALAGGAVEIDATFLYADLADSSKMAKELDRRIAAKIIKSFLYCASKLIIARGGKIVSFDGDRVMGVFYGDSKNSSAAKCALQIKWAVDKIREKFETNYESVKNASFQIRHGVGIDTGTVLAVRGGVRGTNDLIWIGRAPNLAAKMSDLREHPYSSFITAAVFNMLNDES
;
A
#
# COMPACT_ATOMS: atom_id res chain seq x y z
N GLU A 1 18.93 -12.22 3.58
CA GLU A 1 19.58 -12.29 4.90
C GLU A 1 18.50 -12.33 5.98
N GLU A 2 18.65 -13.23 6.95
CA GLU A 2 17.77 -13.29 8.10
C GLU A 2 18.23 -12.28 9.16
N VAL A 3 17.34 -11.41 9.59
CA VAL A 3 17.59 -10.51 10.71
C VAL A 3 17.39 -11.28 12.02
N ALA A 4 18.44 -11.38 12.83
CA ALA A 4 18.38 -12.12 14.09
C ALA A 4 17.46 -11.43 15.12
N LEU A 5 16.75 -12.24 15.93
CA LEU A 5 15.81 -11.72 16.95
C LEU A 5 16.53 -10.94 18.07
N ALA A 6 17.76 -11.34 18.40
CA ALA A 6 18.57 -10.70 19.44
C ALA A 6 19.73 -9.94 18.79
N GLY A 7 19.67 -8.59 18.80
CA GLY A 7 20.76 -7.71 18.38
C GLY A 7 21.07 -7.66 16.88
N GLY A 8 20.22 -8.25 16.04
CA GLY A 8 20.36 -8.19 14.59
C GLY A 8 19.72 -6.93 14.01
N ALA A 9 20.48 -6.17 13.21
CA ALA A 9 19.97 -5.06 12.42
C ALA A 9 20.65 -5.07 11.05
N VAL A 10 19.90 -4.79 9.98
CA VAL A 10 20.42 -4.76 8.61
C VAL A 10 20.01 -3.45 7.95
N GLU A 11 20.98 -2.72 7.42
CA GLU A 11 20.70 -1.57 6.55
C GLU A 11 20.27 -2.06 5.17
N ILE A 12 19.16 -1.50 4.69
CA ILE A 12 18.58 -1.88 3.41
C ILE A 12 18.18 -0.62 2.65
N ASP A 13 18.66 -0.48 1.42
CA ASP A 13 18.16 0.53 0.48
C ASP A 13 16.95 -0.03 -0.25
N ALA A 14 15.79 0.54 0.01
CA ALA A 14 14.50 0.04 -0.47
C ALA A 14 13.50 1.15 -0.79
N THR A 15 12.50 0.80 -1.60
CA THR A 15 11.34 1.66 -1.87
C THR A 15 10.11 1.07 -1.20
N PHE A 16 9.43 1.89 -0.43
CA PHE A 16 8.25 1.55 0.34
C PHE A 16 7.00 2.08 -0.34
N LEU A 17 6.02 1.21 -0.49
CA LEU A 17 4.70 1.53 -1.02
C LEU A 17 3.66 1.20 0.05
N TYR A 18 2.88 2.19 0.46
CA TYR A 18 1.66 1.98 1.22
C TYR A 18 0.45 2.21 0.33
N ALA A 19 -0.50 1.29 0.34
CA ALA A 19 -1.79 1.44 -0.31
C ALA A 19 -2.89 1.32 0.73
N ASP A 20 -3.76 2.33 0.80
CA ASP A 20 -4.76 2.52 1.83
C ASP A 20 -6.15 2.77 1.21
N LEU A 21 -7.17 2.08 1.70
CA LEU A 21 -8.55 2.26 1.23
C LEU A 21 -9.17 3.50 1.89
N ALA A 22 -9.62 4.44 1.08
CA ALA A 22 -10.21 5.67 1.60
C ALA A 22 -11.60 5.41 2.22
N ASP A 23 -11.92 6.18 3.27
CA ASP A 23 -13.25 6.23 3.89
C ASP A 23 -13.77 4.88 4.44
N SER A 24 -12.88 3.94 4.79
CA SER A 24 -13.27 2.61 5.28
C SER A 24 -14.14 2.65 6.54
N SER A 25 -13.88 3.58 7.44
CA SER A 25 -14.72 3.82 8.63
C SER A 25 -16.14 4.27 8.28
N LYS A 26 -16.28 5.09 7.22
CA LYS A 26 -17.58 5.53 6.71
C LYS A 26 -18.30 4.38 6.00
N MET A 27 -17.56 3.63 5.19
CA MET A 27 -18.03 2.41 4.55
C MET A 27 -18.60 1.41 5.57
N ALA A 28 -17.89 1.19 6.68
CA ALA A 28 -18.33 0.28 7.73
C ALA A 28 -19.60 0.74 8.47
N LYS A 29 -19.91 2.05 8.45
CA LYS A 29 -21.12 2.62 9.04
C LYS A 29 -22.32 2.59 8.10
N GLU A 30 -22.10 2.82 6.80
CA GLU A 30 -23.17 2.99 5.82
C GLU A 30 -23.57 1.70 5.10
N LEU A 31 -22.66 0.73 4.99
CA LEU A 31 -22.92 -0.52 4.29
C LEU A 31 -23.15 -1.70 5.23
N ASP A 32 -23.85 -2.72 4.71
CA ASP A 32 -23.85 -4.04 5.34
C ASP A 32 -22.40 -4.53 5.54
N ARG A 33 -22.13 -5.12 6.71
CA ARG A 33 -20.78 -5.57 7.09
C ARG A 33 -20.15 -6.54 6.09
N ARG A 34 -20.97 -7.37 5.45
CA ARG A 34 -20.50 -8.35 4.45
C ARG A 34 -20.09 -7.66 3.15
N ILE A 35 -20.80 -6.58 2.77
CA ILE A 35 -20.45 -5.77 1.58
C ILE A 35 -19.16 -5.01 1.86
N ALA A 36 -19.05 -4.31 3.00
CA ALA A 36 -17.85 -3.62 3.42
C ALA A 36 -16.63 -4.56 3.45
N ALA A 37 -16.79 -5.75 4.06
CA ALA A 37 -15.72 -6.76 4.11
C ALA A 37 -15.31 -7.26 2.72
N LYS A 38 -16.26 -7.42 1.78
CA LYS A 38 -15.96 -7.81 0.38
C LYS A 38 -15.14 -6.72 -0.33
N ILE A 39 -15.48 -5.44 -0.14
CA ILE A 39 -14.75 -4.32 -0.75
C ILE A 39 -13.32 -4.29 -0.22
N ILE A 40 -13.12 -4.29 1.10
CA ILE A 40 -11.80 -4.27 1.74
C ILE A 40 -10.96 -5.47 1.27
N LYS A 41 -11.54 -6.67 1.31
CA LYS A 41 -10.87 -7.89 0.85
C LYS A 41 -10.48 -7.83 -0.62
N SER A 42 -11.35 -7.31 -1.50
CA SER A 42 -11.05 -7.15 -2.92
C SER A 42 -9.90 -6.18 -3.15
N PHE A 43 -9.90 -5.03 -2.44
CA PHE A 43 -8.82 -4.06 -2.50
C PHE A 43 -7.48 -4.66 -2.06
N LEU A 44 -7.42 -5.23 -0.85
CA LEU A 44 -6.20 -5.83 -0.32
C LEU A 44 -5.68 -6.97 -1.20
N TYR A 45 -6.57 -7.80 -1.73
CA TYR A 45 -6.20 -8.87 -2.66
C TYR A 45 -5.57 -8.33 -3.94
N CYS A 46 -6.22 -7.36 -4.60
CA CYS A 46 -5.70 -6.78 -5.84
C CYS A 46 -4.38 -6.04 -5.62
N ALA A 47 -4.29 -5.20 -4.58
CA ALA A 47 -3.07 -4.47 -4.24
C ALA A 47 -1.90 -5.44 -3.96
N SER A 48 -2.14 -6.48 -3.17
CA SER A 48 -1.13 -7.50 -2.87
C SER A 48 -0.65 -8.26 -4.12
N LYS A 49 -1.58 -8.67 -4.98
CA LYS A 49 -1.22 -9.34 -6.24
C LYS A 49 -0.38 -8.44 -7.15
N LEU A 50 -0.71 -7.16 -7.22
CA LEU A 50 0.03 -6.19 -8.04
C LEU A 50 1.42 -5.89 -7.46
N ILE A 51 1.55 -5.76 -6.13
CA ILE A 51 2.86 -5.60 -5.46
C ILE A 51 3.76 -6.80 -5.81
N ILE A 52 3.25 -8.03 -5.63
CA ILE A 52 4.00 -9.25 -5.92
C ILE A 52 4.36 -9.36 -7.41
N ALA A 53 3.41 -9.07 -8.29
CA ALA A 53 3.61 -9.13 -9.75
C ALA A 53 4.66 -8.12 -10.26
N ARG A 54 4.89 -7.02 -9.50
CA ARG A 54 5.93 -6.03 -9.78
C ARG A 54 7.24 -6.28 -9.05
N GLY A 55 7.43 -7.46 -8.47
CA GLY A 55 8.66 -7.86 -7.77
C GLY A 55 8.76 -7.33 -6.35
N GLY A 56 7.72 -6.71 -5.81
CA GLY A 56 7.66 -6.29 -4.43
C GLY A 56 7.33 -7.45 -3.48
N LYS A 57 7.64 -7.27 -2.21
CA LYS A 57 7.26 -8.18 -1.13
C LYS A 57 6.24 -7.51 -0.22
N ILE A 58 5.21 -8.24 0.17
CA ILE A 58 4.27 -7.79 1.20
C ILE A 58 4.97 -7.87 2.55
N VAL A 59 4.87 -6.80 3.32
CA VAL A 59 5.50 -6.70 4.64
C VAL A 59 4.46 -6.75 5.75
N SER A 60 3.38 -5.98 5.61
CA SER A 60 2.35 -5.95 6.64
C SER A 60 0.98 -5.59 6.06
N PHE A 61 -0.04 -5.96 6.82
CA PHE A 61 -1.40 -5.45 6.68
C PHE A 61 -1.78 -4.74 7.97
N ASP A 62 -2.41 -3.58 7.84
CA ASP A 62 -2.97 -2.83 8.97
C ASP A 62 -4.40 -2.41 8.61
N GLY A 63 -5.37 -3.19 9.06
CA GLY A 63 -6.78 -3.03 8.70
C GLY A 63 -7.00 -3.13 7.19
N ASP A 64 -7.28 -2.02 6.56
CA ASP A 64 -7.53 -1.86 5.12
C ASP A 64 -6.31 -1.32 4.35
N ARG A 65 -5.15 -1.33 4.99
CA ARG A 65 -3.86 -0.88 4.44
C ARG A 65 -2.93 -2.06 4.19
N VAL A 66 -2.17 -2.00 3.10
CA VAL A 66 -1.10 -2.94 2.80
C VAL A 66 0.21 -2.18 2.56
N MET A 67 1.30 -2.73 3.11
CA MET A 67 2.66 -2.24 2.90
C MET A 67 3.42 -3.22 2.01
N GLY A 68 3.99 -2.70 0.92
CA GLY A 68 4.91 -3.39 0.04
C GLY A 68 6.30 -2.77 0.05
N VAL A 69 7.32 -3.59 -0.13
CA VAL A 69 8.73 -3.17 -0.21
C VAL A 69 9.33 -3.69 -1.50
N PHE A 70 10.05 -2.82 -2.21
CA PHE A 70 10.73 -3.11 -3.47
C PHE A 70 12.24 -2.92 -3.31
N TYR A 71 13.01 -3.78 -3.96
CA TYR A 71 14.47 -3.80 -3.91
C TYR A 71 15.07 -3.81 -5.33
N GLY A 72 16.38 -3.54 -5.40
CA GLY A 72 17.13 -3.56 -6.65
C GLY A 72 17.01 -2.28 -7.46
N ASP A 73 17.64 -2.26 -8.64
CA ASP A 73 17.84 -1.04 -9.43
C ASP A 73 16.54 -0.42 -9.97
N SER A 74 15.53 -1.23 -10.23
CA SER A 74 14.22 -0.79 -10.72
C SER A 74 13.18 -0.59 -9.62
N LYS A 75 13.55 -0.57 -8.32
CA LYS A 75 12.62 -0.52 -7.20
C LYS A 75 11.63 0.65 -7.27
N ASN A 76 12.11 1.83 -7.66
CA ASN A 76 11.29 3.04 -7.76
C ASN A 76 10.26 2.96 -8.90
N SER A 77 10.72 2.60 -10.10
CA SER A 77 9.86 2.43 -11.27
C SER A 77 8.83 1.31 -11.09
N SER A 78 9.25 0.18 -10.48
CA SER A 78 8.35 -0.93 -10.16
C SER A 78 7.26 -0.51 -9.20
N ALA A 79 7.59 0.24 -8.14
CA ALA A 79 6.62 0.75 -7.17
C ALA A 79 5.67 1.77 -7.82
N ALA A 80 6.18 2.70 -8.65
CA ALA A 80 5.36 3.69 -9.35
C ALA A 80 4.37 3.03 -10.33
N LYS A 81 4.84 2.08 -11.14
CA LYS A 81 3.97 1.29 -12.04
C LYS A 81 2.93 0.48 -11.27
N CYS A 82 3.31 -0.07 -10.10
CA CYS A 82 2.38 -0.76 -9.21
C CYS A 82 1.25 0.16 -8.73
N ALA A 83 1.57 1.39 -8.32
CA ALA A 83 0.58 2.37 -7.87
C ALA A 83 -0.44 2.72 -8.97
N LEU A 84 0.00 2.92 -10.20
CA LEU A 84 -0.90 3.16 -11.34
C LEU A 84 -1.82 1.96 -11.63
N GLN A 85 -1.30 0.74 -11.49
CA GLN A 85 -2.12 -0.47 -11.64
C GLN A 85 -3.11 -0.65 -10.50
N ILE A 86 -2.74 -0.28 -9.26
CA ILE A 86 -3.68 -0.28 -8.12
C ILE A 86 -4.83 0.70 -8.41
N LYS A 87 -4.54 1.88 -8.95
CA LYS A 87 -5.59 2.82 -9.35
C LYS A 87 -6.58 2.19 -10.34
N TRP A 88 -6.07 1.60 -11.40
CA TRP A 88 -6.92 0.90 -12.37
C TRP A 88 -7.77 -0.19 -11.72
N ALA A 89 -7.17 -1.01 -10.85
CA ALA A 89 -7.87 -2.09 -10.16
C ALA A 89 -8.99 -1.55 -9.24
N VAL A 90 -8.73 -0.45 -8.53
CA VAL A 90 -9.75 0.17 -7.66
C VAL A 90 -10.90 0.77 -8.47
N ASP A 91 -10.63 1.37 -9.63
CA ASP A 91 -11.69 1.84 -10.52
C ASP A 91 -12.58 0.68 -10.98
N LYS A 92 -12.00 -0.50 -11.28
CA LYS A 92 -12.76 -1.71 -11.63
C LYS A 92 -13.51 -2.32 -10.44
N ILE A 93 -12.94 -2.28 -9.25
CA ILE A 93 -13.64 -2.67 -8.02
C ILE A 93 -14.86 -1.78 -7.82
N ARG A 94 -14.68 -0.46 -7.88
CA ARG A 94 -15.77 0.51 -7.73
C ARG A 94 -16.90 0.25 -8.73
N GLU A 95 -16.60 0.21 -10.02
CA GLU A 95 -17.55 -0.07 -11.10
C GLU A 95 -18.36 -1.35 -10.82
N LYS A 96 -17.68 -2.43 -10.46
CA LYS A 96 -18.31 -3.72 -10.18
C LYS A 96 -19.22 -3.69 -8.94
N PHE A 97 -18.78 -3.01 -7.86
CA PHE A 97 -19.58 -2.95 -6.65
C PHE A 97 -20.78 -2.01 -6.80
N GLU A 98 -20.64 -0.87 -7.47
CA GLU A 98 -21.75 0.05 -7.77
C GLU A 98 -22.80 -0.60 -8.70
N THR A 99 -22.37 -1.43 -9.64
CA THR A 99 -23.27 -2.16 -10.52
C THR A 99 -24.06 -3.25 -9.79
N ASN A 100 -23.45 -3.95 -8.84
CA ASN A 100 -24.05 -5.12 -8.19
C ASN A 100 -24.73 -4.83 -6.85
N TYR A 101 -24.48 -3.66 -6.25
CA TYR A 101 -25.01 -3.28 -4.94
C TYR A 101 -25.54 -1.85 -4.98
N GLU A 102 -26.85 -1.72 -4.97
CA GLU A 102 -27.53 -0.41 -4.96
C GLU A 102 -27.14 0.43 -3.72
N SER A 103 -26.92 -0.22 -2.58
CA SER A 103 -26.44 0.44 -1.37
C SER A 103 -25.05 1.08 -1.55
N VAL A 104 -24.18 0.51 -2.37
CA VAL A 104 -22.86 1.09 -2.70
C VAL A 104 -23.01 2.25 -3.67
N LYS A 105 -23.88 2.11 -4.68
CA LYS A 105 -24.16 3.16 -5.66
C LYS A 105 -24.74 4.42 -5.02
N ASN A 106 -25.60 4.24 -4.00
CA ASN A 106 -26.30 5.32 -3.31
C ASN A 106 -25.58 5.80 -2.03
N ALA A 107 -24.42 5.24 -1.72
CA ALA A 107 -23.65 5.64 -0.54
C ALA A 107 -23.15 7.10 -0.63
N SER A 108 -22.94 7.72 0.52
CA SER A 108 -22.43 9.10 0.60
C SER A 108 -20.91 9.21 0.42
N PHE A 109 -20.26 8.11 0.06
CA PHE A 109 -18.83 8.02 -0.26
C PHE A 109 -18.63 7.28 -1.60
N GLN A 110 -17.41 7.36 -2.13
CA GLN A 110 -17.00 6.55 -3.27
C GLN A 110 -15.86 5.62 -2.85
N ILE A 111 -15.80 4.41 -3.43
CA ILE A 111 -14.65 3.51 -3.27
C ILE A 111 -13.43 4.17 -3.92
N ARG A 112 -12.52 4.65 -3.08
CA ARG A 112 -11.26 5.31 -3.46
C ARG A 112 -10.12 4.77 -2.61
N HIS A 113 -8.90 5.10 -3.00
CA HIS A 113 -7.71 4.71 -2.27
C HIS A 113 -6.66 5.82 -2.33
N GLY A 114 -5.63 5.70 -1.50
CA GLY A 114 -4.41 6.47 -1.59
C GLY A 114 -3.20 5.53 -1.65
N VAL A 115 -2.21 5.89 -2.45
CA VAL A 115 -0.89 5.24 -2.46
C VAL A 115 0.18 6.27 -2.18
N GLY A 116 1.04 5.97 -1.23
CA GLY A 116 2.23 6.75 -0.95
C GLY A 116 3.50 5.93 -1.22
N ILE A 117 4.51 6.54 -1.86
CA ILE A 117 5.78 5.89 -2.18
C ILE A 117 6.94 6.79 -1.80
N ASP A 118 7.85 6.27 -0.97
CA ASP A 118 9.16 6.90 -0.72
C ASP A 118 10.28 5.85 -0.75
N THR A 119 11.50 6.33 -0.94
CA THR A 119 12.70 5.49 -1.09
C THR A 119 13.82 5.98 -0.19
N GLY A 120 14.69 5.07 0.22
CA GLY A 120 15.88 5.40 1.00
C GLY A 120 16.40 4.22 1.81
N THR A 121 17.54 4.45 2.43
CA THR A 121 18.16 3.49 3.35
C THR A 121 17.41 3.49 4.67
N VAL A 122 17.05 2.31 5.13
CA VAL A 122 16.36 2.05 6.39
C VAL A 122 17.07 0.96 7.17
N LEU A 123 16.89 0.95 8.47
CA LEU A 123 17.33 -0.14 9.33
C LEU A 123 16.18 -1.13 9.53
N ALA A 124 16.36 -2.37 9.10
CA ALA A 124 15.44 -3.46 9.38
C ALA A 124 15.88 -4.18 10.66
N VAL A 125 15.02 -4.23 11.65
CA VAL A 125 15.23 -4.94 12.90
C VAL A 125 14.07 -5.87 13.17
N ARG A 126 14.33 -6.97 13.90
CA ARG A 126 13.27 -7.88 14.32
C ARG A 126 12.82 -7.50 15.74
N GLY A 127 11.58 -7.07 15.87
CA GLY A 127 10.97 -6.71 17.15
C GLY A 127 9.90 -7.69 17.59
N GLY A 128 9.75 -7.85 18.90
CA GLY A 128 8.78 -8.77 19.49
C GLY A 128 9.44 -9.81 20.39
N VAL A 129 8.72 -10.89 20.64
CA VAL A 129 9.17 -12.02 21.48
C VAL A 129 9.30 -13.28 20.62
N ARG A 130 10.01 -14.28 21.15
CA ARG A 130 10.17 -15.56 20.45
C ARG A 130 8.80 -16.19 20.14
N GLY A 131 8.56 -16.48 18.86
CA GLY A 131 7.29 -17.03 18.37
C GLY A 131 6.24 -15.99 17.96
N THR A 132 6.42 -14.70 18.36
CA THR A 132 5.53 -13.60 17.97
C THR A 132 6.38 -12.35 17.72
N ASN A 133 6.92 -12.23 16.51
CA ASN A 133 7.80 -11.14 16.13
C ASN A 133 7.57 -10.77 14.66
N ASP A 134 7.94 -9.54 14.31
CA ASP A 134 7.85 -9.02 12.96
C ASP A 134 9.05 -8.13 12.65
N LEU A 135 9.24 -7.80 11.36
CA LEU A 135 10.23 -6.83 10.93
C LEU A 135 9.74 -5.41 11.17
N ILE A 136 10.54 -4.66 11.89
CA ILE A 136 10.35 -3.22 12.11
C ILE A 136 11.30 -2.47 11.17
N TRP A 137 10.77 -1.47 10.48
CA TRP A 137 11.50 -0.66 9.50
C TRP A 137 11.72 0.74 10.08
N ILE A 138 12.96 1.04 10.41
CA ILE A 138 13.36 2.30 11.06
C ILE A 138 14.01 3.21 10.02
N GLY A 139 13.31 4.30 9.69
CA GLY A 139 13.77 5.27 8.71
C GLY A 139 12.66 6.19 8.23
N ARG A 140 13.03 7.17 7.42
CA ARG A 140 12.08 8.15 6.87
C ARG A 140 11.11 7.53 5.88
N ALA A 141 11.63 6.68 4.98
CA ALA A 141 10.89 6.23 3.80
C ALA A 141 9.57 5.51 4.13
N PRO A 142 9.49 4.49 5.02
CA PRO A 142 8.23 3.86 5.35
C PRO A 142 7.22 4.82 6.00
N ASN A 143 7.71 5.73 6.87
CA ASN A 143 6.84 6.68 7.56
C ASN A 143 6.25 7.73 6.60
N LEU A 144 7.04 8.21 5.64
CA LEU A 144 6.57 9.20 4.67
C LEU A 144 5.63 8.56 3.65
N ALA A 145 5.93 7.35 3.18
CA ALA A 145 5.03 6.59 2.31
C ALA A 145 3.68 6.35 2.98
N ALA A 146 3.66 5.96 4.27
CA ALA A 146 2.43 5.80 5.03
C ALA A 146 1.62 7.11 5.11
N LYS A 147 2.26 8.24 5.46
CA LYS A 147 1.58 9.55 5.52
C LYS A 147 1.02 9.98 4.17
N MET A 148 1.75 9.74 3.08
CA MET A 148 1.28 10.09 1.74
C MET A 148 0.12 9.20 1.28
N SER A 149 0.01 7.95 1.74
CA SER A 149 -1.13 7.10 1.44
C SER A 149 -2.44 7.61 2.07
N ASP A 150 -2.36 8.47 3.07
CA ASP A 150 -3.52 9.12 3.72
C ASP A 150 -3.99 10.39 3.00
N LEU A 151 -3.24 10.88 2.00
CA LEU A 151 -3.65 12.05 1.23
C LEU A 151 -4.90 11.75 0.41
N ARG A 152 -5.82 12.73 0.38
CA ARG A 152 -7.13 12.60 -0.29
C ARG A 152 -7.37 13.76 -1.27
N GLU A 153 -6.36 14.03 -2.10
CA GLU A 153 -6.36 15.14 -3.05
C GLU A 153 -6.90 14.69 -4.42
N HIS A 154 -8.21 14.74 -4.57
CA HIS A 154 -8.83 14.40 -5.85
C HIS A 154 -8.36 15.32 -6.99
N PRO A 155 -8.07 14.79 -8.20
CA PRO A 155 -8.31 13.42 -8.69
C PRO A 155 -7.16 12.44 -8.44
N TYR A 156 -6.14 12.85 -7.72
CA TYR A 156 -4.92 12.08 -7.53
C TYR A 156 -5.13 10.98 -6.46
N SER A 157 -4.56 9.82 -6.69
CA SER A 157 -4.59 8.68 -5.78
C SER A 157 -3.21 8.12 -5.46
N SER A 158 -2.17 8.62 -6.12
CA SER A 158 -0.81 8.15 -5.92
C SER A 158 0.13 9.33 -5.76
N PHE A 159 0.95 9.27 -4.72
CA PHE A 159 1.87 10.32 -4.33
C PHE A 159 3.27 9.71 -4.18
N ILE A 160 4.24 10.33 -4.82
CA ILE A 160 5.65 9.93 -4.75
C ILE A 160 6.49 11.11 -4.30
N THR A 161 7.60 10.85 -3.60
CA THR A 161 8.54 11.90 -3.26
C THR A 161 9.41 12.29 -4.47
N ALA A 162 10.02 13.47 -4.40
CA ALA A 162 11.02 13.89 -5.39
C ALA A 162 12.18 12.89 -5.48
N ALA A 163 12.55 12.23 -4.38
CA ALA A 163 13.59 11.20 -4.39
C ALA A 163 13.20 10.00 -5.26
N VAL A 164 11.94 9.55 -5.17
CA VAL A 164 11.42 8.48 -6.04
C VAL A 164 11.37 8.97 -7.49
N PHE A 165 10.82 10.17 -7.72
CA PHE A 165 10.66 10.73 -9.06
C PHE A 165 12.00 10.84 -9.82
N ASN A 166 13.03 11.35 -9.15
CA ASN A 166 14.35 11.53 -9.76
C ASN A 166 15.09 10.21 -10.06
N MET A 167 14.60 9.09 -9.55
CA MET A 167 15.16 7.76 -9.75
C MET A 167 14.25 6.87 -10.61
N LEU A 168 13.23 7.43 -11.25
CA LEU A 168 12.45 6.68 -12.24
C LEU A 168 13.30 6.39 -13.47
N ASN A 169 13.12 5.21 -14.05
CA ASN A 169 13.75 4.88 -15.33
C ASN A 169 13.01 5.58 -16.48
N ASP A 170 13.69 5.89 -17.58
CA ASP A 170 13.12 6.59 -18.74
C ASP A 170 11.89 5.89 -19.35
N GLU A 171 11.71 4.60 -19.11
CA GLU A 171 10.56 3.80 -19.54
C GLU A 171 9.40 3.75 -18.51
N SER A 172 9.43 4.58 -17.48
CA SER A 172 8.50 4.49 -16.34
C SER A 172 7.27 5.35 -16.51
#